data_83b76f83eaf4885a9db4b4f56613637e
#
_entry.id   83b76f83eaf4885a9db4b4f56613637e
#
_cell.length_a   1.000
_cell.length_b   1.000
_cell.length_c   1.000
_cell.angle_alpha   90.00
_cell.angle_beta   90.00
_cell.angle_gamma   90.00
#
_symmetry.space_group_name_H-M   'P 1'
#
loop_
_entity.id
_entity.type
_entity.pdbx_description
1 polymer ?
#
loop_
_entity_poly.entity_id
_entity_poly.type
_entity_poly.pdbx_seq_one_letter_code
_entity_poly.pdbx_strand_id
1 'polypeptide(L)'
;MDATFKYRAFLVCLTLVFGLSALSVKLISLQVWNRKLSDTSDVPQFRSHEVIPARRGFIVDRNSTVIAQNRQEATLVADLNHLRSESILHRAVAHFYASQKEGWRDFDEAKRKASLSEARTLVKRNLSEEEVIEKHLTYACEIIGQELRTPPNQIREKFKGEATRIVVQKRISESVARRIEEALQERRIQGFYFERSLRRDYPMPTLASHLIGIRGYDRNRKLVGLSGLEKSMDEILSGRDGKRVLKRDEYGLVNLTKSEKVVPPKKGKHVKVTLDMGIQAIVEEELGMAFGALNAKYGSVIVVDPHTGDILGMASRPDFDLNIRKKYQDAVSYAVSAQYESGSVMKIIPMAAALDLRRVNRETVVDCGWGGINRYGFRIHDHHPYGELTFDGVLVKSSNTGVFQFADMAGRESYYRYLRNFGFGSPTGFPIPGEAKGVIQNETNMRNFASATYGYGVSVTPLQLAMAYSVLANGGKLMKPRLVDSLIADNGAVLDQTPIHQVRQVVSSRVAKGMCLALEQVVLKGTGRRAAVPGYRAGGKTGTAEKWDSKTKRYNESEKILTFAGILPVHDPKFVCIVSIDEPSGLGEDFPIGGGTIAAPIFAQVAERVAHYMNLPPTEEIPEKETSIVYSTTE
;
A
#
# COMPACT_ATOMS: atom_id res chain seq x y z
N MET A 1 -7.02 70.31 -80.57
CA MET A 1 -7.34 69.63 -79.33
C MET A 1 -7.87 70.58 -78.31
N ASP A 2 -9.19 70.51 -78.00
CA ASP A 2 -9.90 71.43 -77.17
C ASP A 2 -9.33 71.53 -75.74
N ALA A 3 -9.32 72.77 -75.23
CA ALA A 3 -8.87 73.08 -73.86
C ALA A 3 -9.62 72.25 -72.81
N THR A 4 -10.88 71.91 -73.08
CA THR A 4 -11.77 71.07 -72.26
C THR A 4 -11.29 69.56 -72.20
N PHE A 5 -10.72 69.09 -73.29
CA PHE A 5 -10.15 67.75 -73.33
C PHE A 5 -8.87 67.64 -72.49
N LYS A 6 -7.98 68.60 -72.57
CA LYS A 6 -6.74 68.66 -71.80
C LYS A 6 -7.05 68.76 -70.30
N TYR A 7 -8.07 69.56 -69.91
CA TYR A 7 -8.49 69.68 -68.51
C TYR A 7 -9.08 68.36 -67.95
N ARG A 8 -9.94 67.69 -68.73
CA ARG A 8 -10.49 66.37 -68.38
C ARG A 8 -9.43 65.32 -68.25
N ALA A 9 -8.48 65.29 -69.20
CA ALA A 9 -7.36 64.32 -69.14
C ALA A 9 -6.43 64.60 -67.94
N PHE A 10 -6.22 65.89 -67.61
CA PHE A 10 -5.46 66.23 -66.40
C PHE A 10 -6.18 65.86 -65.10
N LEU A 11 -7.50 66.04 -64.99
CA LEU A 11 -8.27 65.55 -63.85
C LEU A 11 -8.24 64.03 -63.69
N VAL A 12 -8.34 63.28 -64.77
CA VAL A 12 -8.25 61.82 -64.74
C VAL A 12 -6.84 61.37 -64.31
N CYS A 13 -5.82 62.05 -64.82
CA CYS A 13 -4.42 61.72 -64.38
C CYS A 13 -4.23 62.08 -62.89
N LEU A 14 -4.80 63.21 -62.44
CA LEU A 14 -4.65 63.62 -61.06
C LEU A 14 -5.37 62.64 -60.08
N THR A 15 -6.57 62.18 -60.47
CA THR A 15 -7.31 61.18 -59.68
C THR A 15 -6.62 59.84 -59.65
N LEU A 16 -6.01 59.43 -60.79
CA LEU A 16 -5.20 58.18 -60.85
C LEU A 16 -3.93 58.28 -59.95
N VAL A 17 -3.21 59.37 -60.04
CA VAL A 17 -2.04 59.63 -59.20
C VAL A 17 -2.43 59.66 -57.72
N PHE A 18 -3.53 60.32 -57.38
CA PHE A 18 -4.01 60.34 -55.98
C PHE A 18 -4.45 58.93 -55.49
N GLY A 19 -5.16 58.18 -56.36
CA GLY A 19 -5.53 56.79 -56.07
C GLY A 19 -4.34 55.87 -55.86
N LEU A 20 -3.32 55.94 -56.73
CA LEU A 20 -2.08 55.17 -56.61
C LEU A 20 -1.26 55.58 -55.38
N SER A 21 -1.20 56.87 -55.06
CA SER A 21 -0.53 57.39 -53.85
C SER A 21 -1.21 56.89 -52.58
N ALA A 22 -2.55 56.93 -52.56
CA ALA A 22 -3.34 56.41 -51.44
C ALA A 22 -3.15 54.92 -51.26
N LEU A 23 -3.10 54.16 -52.38
CA LEU A 23 -2.80 52.72 -52.36
C LEU A 23 -1.38 52.41 -51.84
N SER A 24 -0.40 53.22 -52.27
CA SER A 24 0.99 53.10 -51.82
C SER A 24 1.14 53.38 -50.34
N VAL A 25 0.49 54.44 -49.85
CA VAL A 25 0.46 54.74 -48.40
C VAL A 25 -0.23 53.63 -47.62
N LYS A 26 -1.32 53.08 -48.15
CA LYS A 26 -2.01 51.90 -47.56
C LYS A 26 -1.12 50.67 -47.54
N LEU A 27 -0.40 50.40 -48.60
CA LEU A 27 0.56 49.30 -48.70
C LEU A 27 1.74 49.48 -47.74
N ILE A 28 2.29 50.69 -47.65
CA ILE A 28 3.34 51.02 -46.69
C ILE A 28 2.83 50.89 -45.24
N SER A 29 1.62 51.36 -44.97
CA SER A 29 0.99 51.21 -43.66
C SER A 29 0.77 49.74 -43.29
N LEU A 30 0.37 48.90 -44.23
CA LEU A 30 0.21 47.47 -44.05
C LEU A 30 1.55 46.74 -43.92
N GLN A 31 2.57 47.14 -44.64
CA GLN A 31 3.88 46.48 -44.62
C GLN A 31 4.79 46.98 -43.49
N VAL A 32 4.71 48.23 -43.07
CA VAL A 32 5.60 48.81 -42.07
C VAL A 32 4.97 48.95 -40.72
N TRP A 33 3.75 49.46 -40.61
CA TRP A 33 3.07 49.62 -39.31
C TRP A 33 2.40 48.34 -38.83
N ASN A 34 1.83 47.53 -39.72
CA ASN A 34 1.31 46.22 -39.35
C ASN A 34 2.36 45.13 -39.27
N ARG A 35 3.63 45.40 -39.53
CA ARG A 35 4.72 44.44 -39.30
C ARG A 35 4.80 44.05 -37.81
N LYS A 36 4.41 44.91 -36.87
CA LYS A 36 4.23 44.53 -35.47
C LYS A 36 2.98 43.67 -35.22
N LEU A 37 2.00 43.69 -36.11
CA LEU A 37 0.81 42.85 -36.05
C LEU A 37 0.99 41.51 -36.82
N SER A 38 1.94 41.42 -37.77
CA SER A 38 2.29 40.17 -38.42
C SER A 38 3.34 39.34 -37.66
N ASP A 39 4.05 39.93 -36.71
CA ASP A 39 4.83 39.17 -35.72
C ASP A 39 3.97 38.66 -34.56
N THR A 40 2.74 39.13 -34.41
CA THR A 40 1.64 38.49 -33.71
C THR A 40 0.71 37.90 -34.76
N SER A 41 1.08 36.76 -35.35
CA SER A 41 0.14 35.91 -36.03
C SER A 41 -0.90 35.44 -35.00
N ASP A 42 -1.96 36.24 -34.82
CA ASP A 42 -3.23 35.85 -34.24
C ASP A 42 -4.04 34.96 -35.22
N VAL A 43 -3.36 34.03 -35.84
CA VAL A 43 -3.98 32.75 -36.17
C VAL A 43 -4.34 32.15 -34.82
N PRO A 44 -5.59 31.72 -34.58
CA PRO A 44 -5.94 31.09 -33.31
C PRO A 44 -5.01 29.89 -33.11
N GLN A 45 -3.88 30.17 -32.48
CA GLN A 45 -2.93 29.10 -32.12
C GLN A 45 -3.63 28.38 -30.99
N PHE A 46 -4.17 27.22 -31.28
CA PHE A 46 -4.71 26.32 -30.30
C PHE A 46 -3.57 25.93 -29.35
N ARG A 47 -3.49 26.64 -28.21
CA ARG A 47 -2.56 26.30 -27.12
C ARG A 47 -3.17 25.11 -26.39
N SER A 48 -2.59 23.95 -26.56
CA SER A 48 -2.92 22.80 -25.70
C SER A 48 -1.93 22.76 -24.54
N HIS A 49 -2.46 22.61 -23.33
CA HIS A 49 -1.65 22.38 -22.14
C HIS A 49 -1.48 20.87 -21.96
N GLU A 50 -0.26 20.41 -22.06
CA GLU A 50 0.09 19.04 -21.72
C GLU A 50 0.60 18.99 -20.28
N VAL A 51 0.04 18.10 -19.48
CA VAL A 51 0.53 17.80 -18.13
C VAL A 51 1.65 16.78 -18.24
N ILE A 52 2.83 17.11 -17.71
CA ILE A 52 3.96 16.19 -17.58
C ILE A 52 3.84 15.56 -16.19
N PRO A 53 3.41 14.29 -16.07
CA PRO A 53 3.19 13.68 -14.78
C PRO A 53 4.48 13.56 -13.97
N ALA A 54 4.43 13.92 -12.69
CA ALA A 54 5.53 13.71 -11.78
C ALA A 54 5.72 12.22 -11.49
N ARG A 55 6.96 11.80 -11.33
CA ARG A 55 7.26 10.46 -10.83
C ARG A 55 6.92 10.40 -9.35
N ARG A 56 6.07 9.44 -8.97
CA ARG A 56 5.72 9.19 -7.57
C ARG A 56 6.91 8.63 -6.82
N GLY A 57 7.13 9.04 -5.57
CA GLY A 57 8.18 8.51 -4.71
C GLY A 57 8.02 7.00 -4.48
N PHE A 58 9.12 6.32 -4.21
CA PHE A 58 9.12 4.92 -3.81
C PHE A 58 8.73 4.77 -2.34
N ILE A 59 8.27 3.59 -1.97
CA ILE A 59 8.16 3.16 -0.58
C ILE A 59 9.17 2.04 -0.42
N VAL A 60 10.06 2.17 0.56
CA VAL A 60 11.10 1.18 0.85
C VAL A 60 11.05 0.79 2.33
N ASP A 61 11.47 -0.43 2.64
CA ASP A 61 11.57 -0.90 4.01
C ASP A 61 12.79 -0.30 4.74
N ARG A 62 13.00 -0.69 6.01
CA ARG A 62 14.14 -0.22 6.82
C ARG A 62 15.50 -0.61 6.23
N ASN A 63 15.56 -1.66 5.41
CA ASN A 63 16.76 -2.18 4.76
C ASN A 63 16.89 -1.68 3.31
N SER A 64 16.02 -0.73 2.89
CA SER A 64 15.95 -0.17 1.53
C SER A 64 15.43 -1.14 0.47
N THR A 65 14.77 -2.23 0.87
CA THR A 65 14.04 -3.11 -0.04
C THR A 65 12.83 -2.38 -0.61
N VAL A 66 12.65 -2.43 -1.92
CA VAL A 66 11.56 -1.72 -2.60
C VAL A 66 10.23 -2.43 -2.39
N ILE A 67 9.28 -1.74 -1.75
CA ILE A 67 7.91 -2.21 -1.53
C ILE A 67 6.96 -1.68 -2.60
N ALA A 68 7.13 -0.40 -3.00
CA ALA A 68 6.31 0.21 -4.04
C ALA A 68 7.16 1.12 -4.93
N GLN A 69 7.04 0.93 -6.24
CA GLN A 69 7.81 1.64 -7.26
C GLN A 69 6.94 2.11 -8.42
N ASN A 70 7.56 2.75 -9.42
CA ASN A 70 6.91 3.08 -10.67
C ASN A 70 7.47 2.19 -11.78
N ARG A 71 6.60 1.52 -12.49
CA ARG A 71 6.92 0.75 -13.69
C ARG A 71 6.47 1.52 -14.92
N GLN A 72 7.34 1.64 -15.89
CA GLN A 72 6.99 2.24 -17.18
C GLN A 72 6.22 1.22 -18.00
N GLU A 73 5.05 1.63 -18.46
CA GLU A 73 4.18 0.84 -19.34
C GLU A 73 3.83 1.67 -20.57
N ALA A 74 3.65 1.01 -21.68
CA ALA A 74 3.21 1.60 -22.92
C ALA A 74 1.84 1.07 -23.33
N THR A 75 1.05 1.92 -23.96
CA THR A 75 -0.21 1.56 -24.63
C THR A 75 -0.03 1.79 -26.11
N LEU A 76 -0.17 0.75 -26.94
CA LEU A 76 -0.14 0.87 -28.39
C LEU A 76 -1.48 1.40 -28.87
N VAL A 77 -1.43 2.50 -29.60
CA VAL A 77 -2.58 3.20 -30.16
C VAL A 77 -2.42 3.31 -31.67
N ALA A 78 -3.51 3.10 -32.38
CA ALA A 78 -3.62 3.37 -33.82
C ALA A 78 -4.45 4.64 -34.05
N ASP A 79 -3.95 5.53 -34.91
CA ASP A 79 -4.65 6.71 -35.42
C ASP A 79 -5.18 6.42 -36.81
N LEU A 80 -6.48 6.19 -36.93
CA LEU A 80 -7.13 5.86 -38.21
C LEU A 80 -7.17 7.03 -39.18
N ASN A 81 -7.13 8.28 -38.74
CA ASN A 81 -7.03 9.42 -39.64
C ASN A 81 -5.68 9.38 -40.38
N HIS A 82 -4.63 9.05 -39.67
CA HIS A 82 -3.30 8.90 -40.22
C HIS A 82 -3.22 7.68 -41.16
N LEU A 83 -3.87 6.57 -40.77
CA LEU A 83 -3.94 5.34 -41.57
C LEU A 83 -4.78 5.48 -42.85
N ARG A 84 -5.55 6.54 -43.03
CA ARG A 84 -6.30 6.87 -44.25
C ARG A 84 -5.56 7.85 -45.17
N SER A 85 -4.36 8.29 -44.81
CA SER A 85 -3.55 9.22 -45.59
C SER A 85 -2.73 8.48 -46.67
N GLU A 86 -3.17 8.52 -47.92
CA GLU A 86 -2.63 7.75 -49.06
C GLU A 86 -1.11 7.77 -49.23
N SER A 87 -0.51 8.95 -49.17
CA SER A 87 0.92 9.13 -49.50
C SER A 87 1.89 8.35 -48.61
N ILE A 88 1.42 7.97 -47.42
CA ILE A 88 2.19 7.30 -46.39
C ILE A 88 2.07 5.79 -46.52
N LEU A 89 0.86 5.31 -46.76
CA LEU A 89 0.53 3.89 -46.83
C LEU A 89 1.22 3.20 -48.01
N HIS A 90 1.36 3.88 -49.14
CA HIS A 90 2.07 3.36 -50.31
C HIS A 90 3.54 3.01 -49.99
N ARG A 91 4.19 3.71 -49.06
CA ARG A 91 5.58 3.42 -48.70
C ARG A 91 5.73 2.12 -47.92
N ALA A 92 4.81 1.81 -47.03
CA ALA A 92 4.85 0.58 -46.25
C ALA A 92 4.48 -0.64 -47.12
N VAL A 93 3.46 -0.52 -47.95
CA VAL A 93 3.06 -1.59 -48.88
C VAL A 93 4.16 -1.85 -49.94
N ALA A 94 4.81 -0.79 -50.46
CA ALA A 94 5.97 -0.94 -51.33
C ALA A 94 7.13 -1.63 -50.62
N HIS A 95 7.37 -1.33 -49.36
CA HIS A 95 8.39 -2.03 -48.55
C HIS A 95 8.05 -3.52 -48.40
N PHE A 96 6.78 -3.84 -48.14
CA PHE A 96 6.33 -5.21 -48.06
C PHE A 96 6.65 -5.99 -49.34
N TYR A 97 6.28 -5.46 -50.53
CA TYR A 97 6.57 -6.12 -51.79
C TYR A 97 8.08 -6.18 -52.11
N ALA A 98 8.81 -5.13 -51.86
CA ALA A 98 10.26 -5.13 -52.07
C ALA A 98 10.99 -6.16 -51.21
N SER A 99 10.55 -6.33 -49.97
CA SER A 99 11.15 -7.27 -49.00
C SER A 99 10.88 -8.74 -49.33
N GLN A 100 9.94 -9.04 -50.21
CA GLN A 100 9.66 -10.40 -50.71
C GLN A 100 10.62 -10.82 -51.83
N LYS A 101 11.41 -9.89 -52.38
CA LYS A 101 12.40 -10.22 -53.43
C LYS A 101 13.50 -11.10 -52.86
N GLU A 102 13.89 -12.13 -53.62
CA GLU A 102 14.97 -13.03 -53.27
C GLU A 102 16.28 -12.25 -53.02
N GLY A 103 17.00 -12.56 -51.97
CA GLY A 103 18.23 -11.88 -51.60
C GLY A 103 18.07 -10.44 -51.05
N TRP A 104 16.86 -10.00 -50.70
CA TRP A 104 16.60 -8.67 -50.18
C TRP A 104 17.50 -8.28 -48.97
N ARG A 105 17.82 -9.25 -48.11
CA ARG A 105 18.66 -9.02 -46.92
C ARG A 105 20.10 -8.65 -47.29
N ASP A 106 20.56 -9.16 -48.41
CA ASP A 106 21.94 -8.98 -48.91
C ASP A 106 22.07 -7.80 -49.86
N PHE A 107 20.97 -7.09 -50.20
CA PHE A 107 21.01 -5.92 -51.06
C PHE A 107 21.77 -4.76 -50.37
N ASP A 108 22.64 -4.10 -51.10
CA ASP A 108 23.22 -2.82 -50.70
C ASP A 108 22.15 -1.70 -50.68
N GLU A 109 22.51 -0.55 -50.15
CA GLU A 109 21.60 0.59 -49.99
C GLU A 109 21.02 1.08 -51.32
N ALA A 110 21.83 1.12 -52.39
CA ALA A 110 21.45 1.57 -53.72
C ALA A 110 20.41 0.62 -54.33
N LYS A 111 20.65 -0.67 -54.24
CA LYS A 111 19.77 -1.72 -54.76
C LYS A 111 18.44 -1.79 -53.96
N ARG A 112 18.51 -1.61 -52.62
CA ARG A 112 17.30 -1.48 -51.80
C ARG A 112 16.46 -0.27 -52.20
N LYS A 113 17.09 0.89 -52.40
CA LYS A 113 16.42 2.12 -52.84
C LYS A 113 15.78 1.99 -54.21
N ALA A 114 16.47 1.36 -55.17
CA ALA A 114 15.92 1.09 -56.49
C ALA A 114 14.70 0.14 -56.43
N SER A 115 14.81 -0.98 -55.72
CA SER A 115 13.71 -1.94 -55.51
C SER A 115 12.50 -1.32 -54.84
N LEU A 116 12.70 -0.45 -53.84
CA LEU A 116 11.62 0.28 -53.17
C LEU A 116 10.93 1.28 -54.10
N SER A 117 11.68 1.96 -54.98
CA SER A 117 11.14 2.89 -55.97
C SER A 117 10.29 2.16 -57.01
N GLU A 118 10.78 1.03 -57.52
CA GLU A 118 10.05 0.15 -58.45
C GLU A 118 8.75 -0.37 -57.80
N ALA A 119 8.84 -0.95 -56.59
CA ALA A 119 7.69 -1.45 -55.85
C ALA A 119 6.65 -0.35 -55.62
N ARG A 120 7.09 0.89 -55.26
CA ARG A 120 6.19 2.02 -55.06
C ARG A 120 5.44 2.42 -56.33
N THR A 121 6.08 2.36 -57.49
CA THR A 121 5.46 2.63 -58.79
C THR A 121 4.41 1.58 -59.11
N LEU A 122 4.73 0.28 -58.87
CA LEU A 122 3.79 -0.83 -59.07
C LEU A 122 2.57 -0.72 -58.13
N VAL A 123 2.79 -0.42 -56.84
CA VAL A 123 1.70 -0.24 -55.89
C VAL A 123 0.75 0.87 -56.32
N LYS A 124 1.29 2.03 -56.71
CA LYS A 124 0.47 3.16 -57.18
C LYS A 124 -0.30 2.88 -58.48
N ARG A 125 0.24 2.02 -59.32
CA ARG A 125 -0.39 1.69 -60.62
C ARG A 125 -1.46 0.61 -60.52
N ASN A 126 -1.27 -0.36 -59.63
CA ASN A 126 -2.01 -1.62 -59.64
C ASN A 126 -2.97 -1.80 -58.46
N LEU A 127 -2.92 -0.96 -57.43
CA LEU A 127 -3.76 -1.10 -56.27
C LEU A 127 -4.64 0.15 -56.06
N SER A 128 -5.89 -0.07 -55.71
CA SER A 128 -6.81 0.97 -55.24
C SER A 128 -6.42 1.45 -53.83
N GLU A 129 -6.94 2.60 -53.43
CA GLU A 129 -6.70 3.15 -52.07
C GLU A 129 -7.15 2.18 -50.99
N GLU A 130 -8.31 1.58 -51.12
CA GLU A 130 -8.85 0.59 -50.19
C GLU A 130 -7.95 -0.64 -50.07
N GLU A 131 -7.43 -1.14 -51.16
CA GLU A 131 -6.49 -2.28 -51.19
C GLU A 131 -5.16 -1.93 -50.54
N VAL A 132 -4.68 -0.70 -50.69
CA VAL A 132 -3.46 -0.22 -50.02
C VAL A 132 -3.66 -0.13 -48.50
N ILE A 133 -4.79 0.42 -48.06
CA ILE A 133 -5.15 0.47 -46.64
C ILE A 133 -5.22 -0.93 -46.04
N GLU A 134 -5.92 -1.83 -46.74
CA GLU A 134 -6.12 -3.21 -46.29
C GLU A 134 -4.79 -3.97 -46.16
N LYS A 135 -3.91 -3.86 -47.15
CA LYS A 135 -2.57 -4.48 -47.14
C LYS A 135 -1.67 -3.86 -46.05
N HIS A 136 -1.73 -2.54 -45.86
CA HIS A 136 -0.98 -1.87 -44.79
C HIS A 136 -1.40 -2.37 -43.41
N LEU A 137 -2.72 -2.43 -43.14
CA LEU A 137 -3.24 -2.92 -41.87
C LEU A 137 -2.90 -4.39 -41.65
N THR A 138 -3.01 -5.23 -42.68
CA THR A 138 -2.63 -6.64 -42.60
C THR A 138 -1.15 -6.78 -42.19
N TYR A 139 -0.27 -6.08 -42.90
CA TYR A 139 1.16 -6.09 -42.66
C TYR A 139 1.49 -5.57 -41.25
N ALA A 140 0.85 -4.47 -40.80
CA ALA A 140 1.03 -3.95 -39.45
C ALA A 140 0.55 -4.95 -38.39
N CYS A 141 -0.60 -5.59 -38.59
CA CYS A 141 -1.12 -6.59 -37.64
C CYS A 141 -0.22 -7.83 -37.53
N GLU A 142 0.41 -8.26 -38.60
CA GLU A 142 1.40 -9.35 -38.60
C GLU A 142 2.61 -9.00 -37.74
N ILE A 143 3.21 -7.83 -37.97
CA ILE A 143 4.39 -7.36 -37.21
C ILE A 143 4.07 -7.17 -35.72
N ILE A 144 2.97 -6.47 -35.43
CA ILE A 144 2.53 -6.24 -34.06
C ILE A 144 2.17 -7.57 -33.38
N GLY A 145 1.50 -8.47 -34.12
CA GLY A 145 1.10 -9.78 -33.62
C GLY A 145 2.29 -10.66 -33.24
N GLN A 146 3.34 -10.65 -34.07
CA GLN A 146 4.58 -11.37 -33.81
C GLN A 146 5.22 -10.91 -32.50
N GLU A 147 5.37 -9.60 -32.30
CA GLU A 147 6.00 -9.04 -31.09
C GLU A 147 5.15 -9.20 -29.82
N LEU A 148 3.81 -9.10 -29.95
CA LEU A 148 2.87 -9.28 -28.86
C LEU A 148 2.53 -10.75 -28.57
N ARG A 149 2.97 -11.68 -29.41
CA ARG A 149 2.57 -13.10 -29.39
C ARG A 149 1.03 -13.26 -29.43
N THR A 150 0.38 -12.43 -30.25
CA THR A 150 -1.07 -12.39 -30.41
C THR A 150 -1.42 -12.67 -31.87
N PRO A 151 -2.42 -13.51 -32.19
CA PRO A 151 -2.83 -13.77 -33.56
C PRO A 151 -3.20 -12.46 -34.28
N PRO A 152 -2.68 -12.22 -35.52
CA PRO A 152 -2.94 -10.99 -36.26
C PRO A 152 -4.43 -10.67 -36.44
N ASN A 153 -5.26 -11.67 -36.59
CA ASN A 153 -6.70 -11.52 -36.74
C ASN A 153 -7.37 -10.90 -35.50
N GLN A 154 -6.90 -11.23 -34.28
CA GLN A 154 -7.42 -10.63 -33.05
C GLN A 154 -7.06 -9.13 -32.93
N ILE A 155 -5.91 -8.74 -33.45
CA ILE A 155 -5.51 -7.33 -33.53
C ILE A 155 -6.38 -6.62 -34.55
N ARG A 156 -6.61 -7.25 -35.69
CA ARG A 156 -7.40 -6.71 -36.79
C ARG A 156 -8.87 -6.48 -36.42
N GLU A 157 -9.46 -7.38 -35.66
CA GLU A 157 -10.83 -7.21 -35.13
C GLU A 157 -11.05 -5.87 -34.43
N LYS A 158 -10.01 -5.31 -33.82
CA LYS A 158 -10.08 -4.01 -33.09
C LYS A 158 -10.26 -2.82 -34.04
N PHE A 159 -9.98 -2.98 -35.32
CA PHE A 159 -10.12 -1.94 -36.34
C PHE A 159 -11.51 -1.90 -37.00
N LYS A 160 -12.44 -2.75 -36.60
CA LYS A 160 -13.84 -2.72 -37.03
C LYS A 160 -14.55 -1.57 -36.28
N GLY A 161 -14.95 -0.51 -37.00
CA GLY A 161 -15.69 0.63 -36.44
C GLY A 161 -15.23 1.97 -36.98
N GLU A 162 -15.95 3.02 -36.60
CA GLU A 162 -15.73 4.41 -37.06
C GLU A 162 -14.80 5.24 -36.16
N ALA A 163 -14.28 4.66 -35.09
CA ALA A 163 -13.44 5.36 -34.15
C ALA A 163 -12.14 5.86 -34.81
N THR A 164 -11.81 7.13 -34.60
CA THR A 164 -10.58 7.76 -35.12
C THR A 164 -9.32 7.33 -34.38
N ARG A 165 -9.47 6.87 -33.14
CA ARG A 165 -8.39 6.43 -32.26
C ARG A 165 -8.73 5.07 -31.65
N ILE A 166 -7.89 4.08 -31.88
CA ILE A 166 -8.08 2.71 -31.40
C ILE A 166 -6.94 2.32 -30.45
N VAL A 167 -7.28 1.82 -29.27
CA VAL A 167 -6.33 1.19 -28.35
C VAL A 167 -6.10 -0.26 -28.78
N VAL A 168 -4.94 -0.52 -29.38
CA VAL A 168 -4.57 -1.86 -29.87
C VAL A 168 -4.22 -2.78 -28.70
N GLN A 169 -3.33 -2.34 -27.82
CA GLN A 169 -2.94 -3.12 -26.64
C GLN A 169 -2.50 -2.20 -25.50
N LYS A 170 -2.99 -2.51 -24.29
CA LYS A 170 -2.57 -1.84 -23.04
C LYS A 170 -1.50 -2.66 -22.32
N ARG A 171 -0.76 -2.01 -21.44
CA ARG A 171 0.20 -2.64 -20.50
C ARG A 171 1.32 -3.40 -21.19
N ILE A 172 1.89 -2.81 -22.23
CA ILE A 172 3.04 -3.33 -22.95
C ILE A 172 4.29 -2.90 -22.16
N SER A 173 5.22 -3.83 -21.92
CA SER A 173 6.52 -3.48 -21.32
C SER A 173 7.33 -2.59 -22.25
N GLU A 174 8.17 -1.69 -21.72
CA GLU A 174 8.97 -0.77 -22.53
C GLU A 174 9.90 -1.50 -23.51
N SER A 175 10.41 -2.67 -23.13
CA SER A 175 11.24 -3.49 -24.02
C SER A 175 10.48 -4.01 -25.25
N VAL A 176 9.23 -4.47 -25.04
CA VAL A 176 8.37 -4.93 -26.15
C VAL A 176 7.91 -3.74 -26.98
N ALA A 177 7.53 -2.62 -26.34
CA ALA A 177 7.12 -1.41 -27.06
C ALA A 177 8.23 -0.89 -27.98
N ARG A 178 9.48 -0.88 -27.51
CA ARG A 178 10.64 -0.48 -28.32
C ARG A 178 10.87 -1.40 -29.51
N ARG A 179 10.79 -2.72 -29.32
CA ARG A 179 10.90 -3.67 -30.46
C ARG A 179 9.81 -3.45 -31.50
N ILE A 180 8.57 -3.21 -31.06
CA ILE A 180 7.47 -2.89 -31.98
C ILE A 180 7.75 -1.56 -32.71
N GLU A 181 8.18 -0.50 -31.99
CA GLU A 181 8.56 0.77 -32.63
C GLU A 181 9.63 0.60 -33.69
N GLU A 182 10.72 -0.10 -33.37
CA GLU A 182 11.82 -0.39 -34.28
C GLU A 182 11.34 -1.20 -35.50
N ALA A 183 10.53 -2.24 -35.28
CA ALA A 183 9.97 -3.07 -36.33
C ALA A 183 9.01 -2.30 -37.26
N LEU A 184 8.18 -1.42 -36.72
CA LEU A 184 7.29 -0.55 -37.51
C LEU A 184 8.09 0.50 -38.29
N GLN A 185 9.11 1.11 -37.69
CA GLN A 185 9.95 2.12 -38.32
C GLN A 185 10.79 1.53 -39.46
N GLU A 186 11.42 0.38 -39.26
CA GLU A 186 12.21 -0.34 -40.26
C GLU A 186 11.35 -0.61 -41.51
N ARG A 187 10.11 -1.03 -41.31
CA ARG A 187 9.16 -1.39 -42.38
C ARG A 187 8.31 -0.22 -42.89
N ARG A 188 8.61 1.00 -42.36
CA ARG A 188 7.93 2.25 -42.74
C ARG A 188 6.43 2.23 -42.47
N ILE A 189 5.97 1.40 -41.52
CA ILE A 189 4.58 1.35 -41.08
C ILE A 189 4.32 2.55 -40.19
N GLN A 190 3.27 3.32 -40.51
CA GLN A 190 2.87 4.53 -39.79
C GLN A 190 1.43 4.41 -39.31
N GLY A 191 0.98 5.40 -38.52
CA GLY A 191 -0.36 5.40 -37.96
C GLY A 191 -0.47 4.67 -36.61
N PHE A 192 0.66 4.20 -36.07
CA PHE A 192 0.76 3.58 -34.76
C PHE A 192 1.72 4.36 -33.89
N TYR A 193 1.38 4.54 -32.62
CA TYR A 193 2.24 5.22 -31.65
C TYR A 193 2.03 4.67 -30.25
N PHE A 194 2.99 4.93 -29.37
CA PHE A 194 2.93 4.50 -27.99
C PHE A 194 2.64 5.67 -27.05
N GLU A 195 1.59 5.51 -26.24
CA GLU A 195 1.35 6.37 -25.07
C GLU A 195 2.04 5.74 -23.87
N ARG A 196 3.09 6.37 -23.40
CA ARG A 196 3.86 5.91 -22.25
C ARG A 196 3.27 6.47 -20.96
N SER A 197 3.10 5.61 -19.97
CA SER A 197 2.59 5.98 -18.66
C SER A 197 3.39 5.32 -17.55
N LEU A 198 3.34 5.91 -16.37
CA LEU A 198 3.93 5.34 -15.16
C LEU A 198 2.82 4.68 -14.35
N ARG A 199 2.93 3.37 -14.17
CA ARG A 199 2.05 2.60 -13.32
C ARG A 199 2.73 2.37 -11.97
N ARG A 200 1.93 2.43 -10.89
CA ARG A 200 2.39 1.97 -9.58
C ARG A 200 2.50 0.44 -9.59
N ASP A 201 3.63 -0.05 -9.13
CA ASP A 201 4.00 -1.46 -9.12
C ASP A 201 4.46 -1.86 -7.73
N TYR A 202 3.95 -2.98 -7.24
CA TYR A 202 4.24 -3.54 -5.93
C TYR A 202 4.88 -4.91 -6.13
N PRO A 203 6.23 -5.02 -6.01
CA PRO A 203 6.96 -6.26 -6.29
C PRO A 203 6.51 -7.45 -5.45
N MET A 204 6.09 -7.17 -4.20
CA MET A 204 5.53 -8.15 -3.26
C MET A 204 4.07 -7.77 -2.96
N PRO A 205 3.12 -8.12 -3.84
CA PRO A 205 1.83 -7.46 -3.88
C PRO A 205 0.88 -7.79 -2.74
N THR A 206 1.10 -8.87 -2.01
CA THR A 206 0.28 -9.28 -0.84
C THR A 206 0.91 -8.88 0.48
N LEU A 207 2.24 -8.68 0.52
CA LEU A 207 2.94 -8.33 1.76
C LEU A 207 2.62 -6.90 2.19
N ALA A 208 2.26 -6.73 3.46
CA ALA A 208 1.89 -5.46 4.08
C ALA A 208 0.78 -4.72 3.32
N SER A 209 -0.11 -5.43 2.60
CA SER A 209 -1.08 -4.85 1.67
C SER A 209 -1.97 -3.77 2.31
N HIS A 210 -2.42 -4.00 3.56
CA HIS A 210 -3.24 -3.04 4.31
C HIS A 210 -2.45 -1.80 4.77
N LEU A 211 -1.15 -1.96 5.06
CA LEU A 211 -0.29 -0.85 5.50
C LEU A 211 0.12 0.03 4.34
N ILE A 212 0.54 -0.59 3.23
CA ILE A 212 0.94 0.13 2.03
C ILE A 212 -0.26 0.77 1.38
N GLY A 213 -1.35 0.01 1.21
CA GLY A 213 -2.58 0.51 0.62
C GLY A 213 -2.52 0.65 -0.89
N ILE A 214 -3.61 1.11 -1.48
CA ILE A 214 -3.81 1.19 -2.93
C ILE A 214 -3.86 2.62 -3.44
N ARG A 215 -3.45 2.77 -4.70
CA ARG A 215 -3.61 3.98 -5.51
C ARG A 215 -4.74 3.81 -6.52
N GLY A 216 -5.57 4.82 -6.70
CA GLY A 216 -6.68 4.76 -7.64
C GLY A 216 -7.25 6.15 -7.97
N TYR A 217 -8.33 6.16 -8.75
CA TYR A 217 -9.01 7.41 -9.10
C TYR A 217 -10.03 7.80 -8.03
N ASP A 218 -9.97 9.06 -7.59
CA ASP A 218 -10.99 9.66 -6.74
C ASP A 218 -12.29 9.97 -7.54
N ARG A 219 -13.27 10.59 -6.88
CA ARG A 219 -14.54 11.00 -7.51
C ARG A 219 -14.34 12.03 -8.63
N ASN A 220 -13.26 12.80 -8.59
CA ASN A 220 -12.89 13.80 -9.60
C ASN A 220 -12.01 13.23 -10.72
N ARG A 221 -11.85 11.90 -10.78
CA ARG A 221 -10.96 11.18 -11.72
C ARG A 221 -9.47 11.56 -11.58
N LYS A 222 -9.07 12.10 -10.44
CA LYS A 222 -7.67 12.35 -10.11
C LYS A 222 -7.07 11.07 -9.51
N LEU A 223 -5.87 10.71 -9.93
CA LEU A 223 -5.15 9.54 -9.45
C LEU A 223 -4.44 9.87 -8.13
N VAL A 224 -4.94 9.31 -7.02
CA VAL A 224 -4.52 9.60 -5.64
C VAL A 224 -4.32 8.30 -4.84
N GLY A 225 -3.71 8.40 -3.67
CA GLY A 225 -3.71 7.32 -2.69
C GLY A 225 -5.09 7.16 -2.06
N LEU A 226 -5.61 5.93 -2.02
CA LEU A 226 -6.96 5.63 -1.55
C LEU A 226 -6.98 5.03 -0.14
N SER A 227 -5.97 4.25 0.23
CA SER A 227 -5.82 3.62 1.55
C SER A 227 -4.37 3.55 1.98
N GLY A 228 -4.11 3.14 3.23
CA GLY A 228 -2.78 2.92 3.77
C GLY A 228 -1.83 4.12 3.65
N LEU A 229 -0.54 3.85 3.55
CA LEU A 229 0.51 4.85 3.34
C LEU A 229 0.38 5.57 2.00
N GLU A 230 -0.10 4.89 0.96
CA GLU A 230 -0.37 5.54 -0.33
C GLU A 230 -1.31 6.73 -0.17
N LYS A 231 -2.27 6.66 0.79
CA LYS A 231 -3.18 7.76 1.11
C LYS A 231 -2.59 8.76 2.09
N SER A 232 -2.06 8.29 3.22
CA SER A 232 -1.58 9.20 4.27
C SER A 232 -0.34 10.01 3.84
N MET A 233 0.46 9.47 2.91
CA MET A 233 1.66 10.12 2.36
C MET A 233 1.46 10.60 0.91
N ASP A 234 0.20 10.74 0.43
CA ASP A 234 -0.06 11.04 -0.97
C ASP A 234 0.58 12.35 -1.45
N GLU A 235 0.52 13.42 -0.67
CA GLU A 235 1.13 14.72 -1.01
C GLU A 235 2.66 14.63 -1.15
N ILE A 236 3.29 13.82 -0.29
CA ILE A 236 4.74 13.62 -0.29
C ILE A 236 5.16 12.75 -1.46
N LEU A 237 4.43 11.63 -1.65
CA LEU A 237 4.72 10.65 -2.68
C LEU A 237 4.42 11.17 -4.09
N SER A 238 3.35 11.95 -4.31
CA SER A 238 2.90 12.35 -5.65
C SER A 238 3.81 13.35 -6.34
N GLY A 239 4.50 14.20 -5.59
CA GLY A 239 5.25 15.31 -6.16
C GLY A 239 4.35 16.39 -6.77
N ARG A 240 4.85 17.11 -7.77
CA ARG A 240 4.10 18.15 -8.50
C ARG A 240 4.27 17.96 -9.99
N ASP A 241 3.17 17.84 -10.71
CA ASP A 241 3.19 17.70 -12.16
C ASP A 241 3.78 18.95 -12.82
N GLY A 242 4.54 18.71 -13.89
CA GLY A 242 5.01 19.73 -14.81
C GLY A 242 3.93 20.12 -15.81
N LYS A 243 4.18 21.19 -16.55
CA LYS A 243 3.30 21.68 -17.61
C LYS A 243 4.11 22.03 -18.84
N ARG A 244 3.64 21.59 -20.01
CA ARG A 244 4.17 22.00 -21.30
C ARG A 244 3.07 22.68 -22.08
N VAL A 245 3.37 23.83 -22.69
CA VAL A 245 2.48 24.53 -23.59
C VAL A 245 2.86 24.13 -25.02
N LEU A 246 1.99 23.36 -25.68
CA LEU A 246 2.15 22.99 -27.07
C LEU A 246 1.40 23.98 -27.95
N LYS A 247 2.08 24.51 -28.96
CA LYS A 247 1.45 25.29 -30.05
C LYS A 247 1.11 24.33 -31.17
N ARG A 248 -0.17 24.27 -31.53
CA ARG A 248 -0.66 23.48 -32.68
C ARG A 248 -0.93 24.41 -33.84
N ASP A 249 -0.62 23.97 -35.05
CA ASP A 249 -1.03 24.65 -36.28
C ASP A 249 -2.52 24.40 -36.59
N GLU A 250 -3.01 24.98 -37.67
CA GLU A 250 -4.39 24.83 -38.15
C GLU A 250 -4.80 23.38 -38.47
N TYR A 251 -3.81 22.50 -38.70
CA TYR A 251 -4.01 21.07 -38.92
C TYR A 251 -3.88 20.23 -37.65
N GLY A 252 -3.69 20.89 -36.48
CA GLY A 252 -3.53 20.21 -35.20
C GLY A 252 -2.14 19.61 -34.96
N LEU A 253 -1.17 19.82 -35.87
CA LEU A 253 0.20 19.33 -35.72
C LEU A 253 0.98 20.20 -34.72
N VAL A 254 1.78 19.54 -33.89
CA VAL A 254 2.61 20.22 -32.89
C VAL A 254 3.82 20.85 -33.56
N ASN A 255 3.95 22.17 -33.46
CA ASN A 255 5.11 22.89 -33.96
C ASN A 255 6.23 22.90 -32.89
N LEU A 256 7.22 22.03 -33.04
CA LEU A 256 8.32 21.83 -32.09
C LEU A 256 9.39 22.94 -32.14
N THR A 257 9.33 23.87 -33.11
CA THR A 257 10.42 24.82 -33.37
C THR A 257 10.30 26.18 -32.66
N LYS A 258 9.17 26.50 -32.02
CA LYS A 258 9.02 27.74 -31.25
C LYS A 258 9.05 27.45 -29.75
N SER A 259 9.97 28.11 -29.04
CA SER A 259 10.27 27.98 -27.61
C SER A 259 9.02 27.82 -26.73
N GLU A 260 8.83 26.62 -26.23
CA GLU A 260 7.76 26.26 -25.32
C GLU A 260 8.17 26.60 -23.89
N LYS A 261 7.27 27.23 -23.13
CA LYS A 261 7.45 27.31 -21.67
C LYS A 261 7.20 25.93 -21.08
N VAL A 262 8.28 25.22 -20.71
CA VAL A 262 8.19 23.96 -19.99
C VAL A 262 8.43 24.24 -18.51
N VAL A 263 7.48 23.87 -17.68
CA VAL A 263 7.66 23.79 -16.23
C VAL A 263 7.95 22.31 -15.93
N PRO A 264 9.17 21.96 -15.54
CA PRO A 264 9.52 20.56 -15.28
C PRO A 264 8.75 20.01 -14.07
N PRO A 265 8.38 18.72 -14.08
CA PRO A 265 7.75 18.09 -12.93
C PRO A 265 8.73 17.99 -11.75
N LYS A 266 8.23 18.17 -10.53
CA LYS A 266 8.97 17.87 -9.31
C LYS A 266 8.60 16.48 -8.84
N LYS A 267 9.56 15.57 -8.80
CA LYS A 267 9.36 14.19 -8.33
C LYS A 267 8.87 14.17 -6.88
N GLY A 268 8.08 13.15 -6.53
CA GLY A 268 7.73 12.84 -5.15
C GLY A 268 8.94 12.36 -4.36
N LYS A 269 8.92 12.58 -3.04
CA LYS A 269 9.94 12.07 -2.13
C LYS A 269 9.70 10.58 -1.87
N HIS A 270 10.76 9.82 -1.65
CA HIS A 270 10.65 8.43 -1.21
C HIS A 270 10.33 8.36 0.28
N VAL A 271 9.58 7.35 0.67
CA VAL A 271 9.22 7.08 2.06
C VAL A 271 9.91 5.80 2.50
N LYS A 272 10.78 5.92 3.51
CA LYS A 272 11.38 4.78 4.19
C LYS A 272 10.52 4.42 5.40
N VAL A 273 10.08 3.17 5.46
CA VAL A 273 9.24 2.69 6.57
C VAL A 273 10.05 1.92 7.60
N THR A 274 9.47 1.74 8.79
CA THR A 274 10.07 0.97 9.88
C THR A 274 9.94 -0.54 9.68
N LEU A 275 9.06 -0.97 8.77
CA LEU A 275 8.89 -2.39 8.45
C LEU A 275 10.21 -3.01 8.01
N ASP A 276 10.41 -4.25 8.44
CA ASP A 276 11.42 -5.16 7.94
C ASP A 276 10.72 -6.22 7.10
N MET A 277 11.02 -6.28 5.79
CA MET A 277 10.30 -7.17 4.88
C MET A 277 10.56 -8.66 5.16
N GLY A 278 11.67 -9.00 5.84
CA GLY A 278 11.89 -10.36 6.34
C GLY A 278 10.95 -10.71 7.49
N ILE A 279 10.82 -9.81 8.48
CA ILE A 279 9.86 -9.97 9.59
C ILE A 279 8.42 -9.93 9.05
N GLN A 280 8.13 -9.03 8.11
CA GLN A 280 6.82 -8.96 7.47
C GLN A 280 6.45 -10.26 6.77
N ALA A 281 7.38 -10.88 6.05
CA ALA A 281 7.14 -12.17 5.39
C ALA A 281 6.84 -13.27 6.42
N ILE A 282 7.60 -13.32 7.52
CA ILE A 282 7.36 -14.28 8.61
C ILE A 282 5.94 -14.14 9.18
N VAL A 283 5.52 -12.92 9.55
CA VAL A 283 4.20 -12.72 10.15
C VAL A 283 3.05 -12.99 9.16
N GLU A 284 3.26 -12.74 7.86
CA GLU A 284 2.27 -13.03 6.82
C GLU A 284 2.12 -14.54 6.58
N GLU A 285 3.23 -15.27 6.54
CA GLU A 285 3.22 -16.72 6.34
C GLU A 285 2.56 -17.44 7.52
N GLU A 286 3.00 -17.17 8.74
CA GLU A 286 2.47 -17.84 9.94
C GLU A 286 0.97 -17.51 10.13
N LEU A 287 0.59 -16.25 9.95
CA LEU A 287 -0.82 -15.87 9.99
C LEU A 287 -1.61 -16.51 8.84
N GLY A 288 -1.06 -16.57 7.64
CA GLY A 288 -1.70 -17.16 6.47
C GLY A 288 -1.97 -18.64 6.63
N MET A 289 -0.99 -19.42 7.12
CA MET A 289 -1.14 -20.85 7.43
C MET A 289 -2.21 -21.06 8.50
N ALA A 290 -2.13 -20.32 9.61
CA ALA A 290 -3.09 -20.42 10.68
C ALA A 290 -4.51 -20.00 10.25
N PHE A 291 -4.63 -18.91 9.50
CA PHE A 291 -5.91 -18.38 9.02
C PHE A 291 -6.64 -19.39 8.12
N GLY A 292 -5.90 -20.05 7.20
CA GLY A 292 -6.44 -21.09 6.34
C GLY A 292 -6.87 -22.35 7.11
N ALA A 293 -6.01 -22.84 8.01
CA ALA A 293 -6.28 -24.04 8.80
C ALA A 293 -7.45 -23.85 9.79
N LEU A 294 -7.59 -22.65 10.33
CA LEU A 294 -8.64 -22.31 11.31
C LEU A 294 -9.94 -21.84 10.65
N ASN A 295 -9.97 -21.62 9.36
CA ASN A 295 -11.09 -20.99 8.65
C ASN A 295 -11.63 -19.78 9.44
N ALA A 296 -10.71 -18.91 9.88
CA ALA A 296 -11.03 -17.77 10.71
C ALA A 296 -11.66 -16.64 9.89
N LYS A 297 -12.47 -15.81 10.53
CA LYS A 297 -13.12 -14.67 9.87
C LYS A 297 -12.15 -13.52 9.64
N TYR A 298 -11.37 -13.18 10.67
CA TYR A 298 -10.28 -12.20 10.61
C TYR A 298 -9.10 -12.68 11.43
N GLY A 299 -7.94 -12.09 11.15
CA GLY A 299 -6.74 -12.35 11.93
C GLY A 299 -5.74 -11.21 11.82
N SER A 300 -4.90 -11.05 12.84
CA SER A 300 -3.76 -10.13 12.78
C SER A 300 -2.58 -10.63 13.61
N VAL A 301 -1.37 -10.30 13.13
CA VAL A 301 -0.12 -10.44 13.87
C VAL A 301 0.62 -9.12 13.78
N ILE A 302 1.13 -8.63 14.91
CA ILE A 302 1.89 -7.38 15.01
C ILE A 302 3.19 -7.66 15.74
N VAL A 303 4.32 -7.21 15.18
CA VAL A 303 5.64 -7.24 15.83
C VAL A 303 6.15 -5.81 15.97
N VAL A 304 6.45 -5.39 17.19
CA VAL A 304 6.84 -4.02 17.55
C VAL A 304 8.18 -4.03 18.29
N ASP A 305 9.07 -3.11 17.95
CA ASP A 305 10.19 -2.76 18.81
C ASP A 305 9.68 -1.90 19.98
N PRO A 306 9.73 -2.40 21.23
CA PRO A 306 9.16 -1.70 22.37
C PRO A 306 9.90 -0.39 22.72
N HIS A 307 11.17 -0.26 22.36
CA HIS A 307 12.01 0.88 22.73
C HIS A 307 11.78 2.09 21.84
N THR A 308 11.48 1.85 20.56
CA THR A 308 11.28 2.90 19.56
C THR A 308 9.82 3.11 19.19
N GLY A 309 8.97 2.09 19.39
CA GLY A 309 7.61 2.05 18.87
C GLY A 309 7.53 1.70 17.39
N ASP A 310 8.63 1.26 16.78
CA ASP A 310 8.68 0.88 15.37
C ASP A 310 7.88 -0.39 15.13
N ILE A 311 6.96 -0.32 14.17
CA ILE A 311 6.29 -1.50 13.67
C ILE A 311 7.27 -2.21 12.73
N LEU A 312 7.75 -3.38 13.14
CA LEU A 312 8.68 -4.20 12.39
C LEU A 312 7.97 -5.10 11.39
N GLY A 313 6.78 -5.59 11.76
CA GLY A 313 5.89 -6.35 10.92
C GLY A 313 4.45 -6.25 11.40
N MET A 314 3.50 -6.18 10.47
CA MET A 314 2.06 -6.15 10.79
C MET A 314 1.26 -6.76 9.64
N ALA A 315 0.67 -7.91 9.91
CA ALA A 315 -0.21 -8.63 8.99
C ALA A 315 -1.67 -8.55 9.43
N SER A 316 -2.56 -8.54 8.47
CA SER A 316 -4.01 -8.70 8.67
C SER A 316 -4.58 -9.68 7.64
N ARG A 317 -5.63 -10.43 8.02
CA ARG A 317 -6.36 -11.32 7.13
C ARG A 317 -7.86 -11.00 7.16
N PRO A 318 -8.55 -11.16 6.01
CA PRO A 318 -8.03 -11.53 4.69
C PRO A 318 -7.14 -10.43 4.08
N ASP A 319 -6.14 -10.84 3.28
CA ASP A 319 -5.26 -9.93 2.53
C ASP A 319 -5.74 -9.74 1.08
N PHE A 320 -5.03 -8.90 0.33
CA PHE A 320 -5.34 -8.64 -1.08
C PHE A 320 -4.08 -8.27 -1.87
N ASP A 321 -4.14 -8.50 -3.19
CA ASP A 321 -3.08 -8.12 -4.13
C ASP A 321 -3.17 -6.63 -4.48
N LEU A 322 -2.13 -5.87 -4.17
CA LEU A 322 -2.00 -4.42 -4.44
C LEU A 322 -1.99 -4.08 -5.94
N ASN A 323 -1.56 -5.01 -6.80
CA ASN A 323 -1.55 -4.83 -8.26
C ASN A 323 -2.91 -5.11 -8.90
N ILE A 324 -3.82 -5.80 -8.19
CA ILE A 324 -5.17 -6.12 -8.63
C ILE A 324 -6.15 -5.20 -7.93
N ARG A 325 -6.90 -4.40 -8.70
CA ARG A 325 -7.93 -3.52 -8.13
C ARG A 325 -9.07 -4.36 -7.55
N LYS A 326 -9.11 -4.53 -6.24
CA LYS A 326 -10.25 -5.06 -5.48
C LYS A 326 -11.15 -3.94 -4.97
N LYS A 327 -12.34 -4.33 -4.49
CA LYS A 327 -13.27 -3.41 -3.85
C LYS A 327 -12.62 -2.76 -2.64
N TYR A 328 -12.82 -1.47 -2.48
CA TYR A 328 -12.25 -0.60 -1.43
C TYR A 328 -12.49 -1.08 0.01
N GLN A 329 -13.54 -1.87 0.21
CA GLN A 329 -13.96 -2.39 1.51
C GLN A 329 -12.94 -3.34 2.15
N ASP A 330 -12.10 -4.01 1.34
CA ASP A 330 -11.12 -4.99 1.81
C ASP A 330 -9.79 -4.35 2.25
N ALA A 331 -9.63 -3.03 2.10
CA ALA A 331 -8.38 -2.31 2.35
C ALA A 331 -8.21 -1.77 3.78
N VAL A 332 -9.09 -2.16 4.71
CA VAL A 332 -9.04 -1.73 6.12
C VAL A 332 -8.25 -2.75 6.94
N SER A 333 -7.17 -2.30 7.60
CA SER A 333 -6.35 -3.17 8.45
C SER A 333 -7.09 -3.57 9.72
N TYR A 334 -7.33 -4.87 9.90
CA TYR A 334 -7.91 -5.41 11.14
C TYR A 334 -7.08 -5.01 12.38
N ALA A 335 -5.77 -5.00 12.26
CA ALA A 335 -4.84 -4.67 13.34
C ALA A 335 -5.08 -3.29 13.98
N VAL A 336 -5.58 -2.31 13.21
CA VAL A 336 -5.81 -0.92 13.69
C VAL A 336 -7.27 -0.53 13.79
N SER A 337 -8.16 -1.22 13.08
CA SER A 337 -9.59 -0.85 13.00
C SER A 337 -10.51 -1.72 13.84
N ALA A 338 -10.13 -2.99 14.09
CA ALA A 338 -10.94 -3.88 14.89
C ALA A 338 -11.01 -3.40 16.34
N GLN A 339 -12.23 -3.31 16.86
CA GLN A 339 -12.49 -2.99 18.26
C GLN A 339 -13.17 -4.19 18.90
N TYR A 340 -12.53 -4.79 19.85
CA TYR A 340 -13.04 -5.96 20.55
C TYR A 340 -12.66 -5.97 22.03
N GLU A 341 -13.47 -6.62 22.82
CA GLU A 341 -13.15 -6.92 24.22
C GLU A 341 -12.09 -8.02 24.23
N SER A 342 -10.90 -7.73 24.74
CA SER A 342 -9.74 -8.62 24.61
C SER A 342 -9.57 -9.62 25.74
N GLY A 343 -10.50 -9.57 26.73
CA GLY A 343 -10.50 -10.51 27.85
C GLY A 343 -9.21 -10.44 28.69
N SER A 344 -8.73 -11.58 29.11
CA SER A 344 -7.67 -11.73 30.10
C SER A 344 -6.31 -11.10 29.76
N VAL A 345 -6.06 -10.66 28.53
CA VAL A 345 -4.83 -9.90 28.21
C VAL A 345 -4.82 -8.52 28.88
N MET A 346 -5.98 -8.01 29.27
CA MET A 346 -6.10 -6.73 29.99
C MET A 346 -5.68 -6.80 31.46
N LYS A 347 -5.52 -7.98 32.04
CA LYS A 347 -5.17 -8.17 33.46
C LYS A 347 -3.84 -7.55 33.84
N ILE A 348 -2.96 -7.27 32.88
CA ILE A 348 -1.71 -6.54 33.11
C ILE A 348 -1.95 -5.14 33.67
N ILE A 349 -3.06 -4.48 33.35
CA ILE A 349 -3.31 -3.09 33.73
C ILE A 349 -3.57 -2.95 35.24
N PRO A 350 -4.57 -3.65 35.82
CA PRO A 350 -4.84 -3.55 37.25
C PRO A 350 -3.67 -4.07 38.09
N MET A 351 -2.97 -5.10 37.61
CA MET A 351 -1.83 -5.67 38.33
C MET A 351 -0.63 -4.72 38.33
N ALA A 352 -0.30 -4.11 37.18
CA ALA A 352 0.75 -3.11 37.11
C ALA A 352 0.41 -1.87 37.95
N ALA A 353 -0.86 -1.43 37.94
CA ALA A 353 -1.32 -0.31 38.75
C ALA A 353 -1.17 -0.58 40.27
N ALA A 354 -1.57 -1.78 40.72
CA ALA A 354 -1.47 -2.16 42.14
C ALA A 354 -0.02 -2.21 42.63
N LEU A 355 0.89 -2.74 41.78
CA LEU A 355 2.34 -2.75 42.06
C LEU A 355 2.94 -1.33 42.10
N ASP A 356 2.59 -0.49 41.11
CA ASP A 356 3.19 0.84 40.97
C ASP A 356 2.73 1.78 42.07
N LEU A 357 1.48 1.64 42.52
CA LEU A 357 0.93 2.32 43.70
C LEU A 357 1.40 1.73 45.02
N ARG A 358 2.24 0.68 45.01
CA ARG A 358 2.76 -0.03 46.18
C ARG A 358 1.65 -0.55 47.10
N ARG A 359 0.48 -0.89 46.55
CA ARG A 359 -0.63 -1.51 47.27
C ARG A 359 -0.37 -2.98 47.50
N VAL A 360 0.40 -3.59 46.63
CA VAL A 360 0.78 -5.00 46.66
C VAL A 360 2.25 -5.16 46.27
N ASN A 361 2.81 -6.32 46.55
CA ASN A 361 4.07 -6.82 46.00
C ASN A 361 3.85 -8.19 45.33
N ARG A 362 4.87 -8.81 44.78
CA ARG A 362 4.72 -10.11 44.08
C ARG A 362 4.47 -11.30 45.02
N GLU A 363 4.74 -11.12 46.30
CA GLU A 363 4.49 -12.09 47.39
C GLU A 363 3.06 -11.94 47.97
N THR A 364 2.34 -10.87 47.61
CA THR A 364 0.96 -10.66 48.10
C THR A 364 0.05 -11.81 47.64
N VAL A 365 -0.66 -12.38 48.62
CA VAL A 365 -1.60 -13.48 48.42
C VAL A 365 -3.03 -12.94 48.54
N VAL A 366 -3.93 -13.44 47.68
CA VAL A 366 -5.38 -13.16 47.77
C VAL A 366 -6.16 -14.47 47.72
N ASP A 367 -7.21 -14.54 48.52
CA ASP A 367 -8.15 -15.67 48.46
C ASP A 367 -9.15 -15.48 47.33
N CYS A 368 -9.17 -16.40 46.38
CA CYS A 368 -10.05 -16.38 45.23
C CYS A 368 -11.42 -17.06 45.50
N GLY A 369 -11.69 -17.48 46.73
CA GLY A 369 -13.00 -17.92 47.22
C GLY A 369 -13.52 -19.21 46.57
N TRP A 370 -12.61 -20.13 46.17
CA TRP A 370 -12.93 -21.43 45.58
C TRP A 370 -13.96 -21.35 44.42
N GLY A 371 -13.76 -20.40 43.51
CA GLY A 371 -14.57 -20.22 42.31
C GLY A 371 -15.38 -18.94 42.26
N GLY A 372 -15.40 -18.14 43.29
CA GLY A 372 -16.04 -16.82 43.26
C GLY A 372 -16.11 -16.10 44.58
N ILE A 373 -16.09 -14.77 44.49
CA ILE A 373 -16.21 -13.86 45.62
C ILE A 373 -17.42 -12.94 45.45
N ASN A 374 -18.08 -12.58 46.58
CA ASN A 374 -19.13 -11.58 46.59
C ASN A 374 -18.54 -10.22 46.97
N ARG A 375 -18.70 -9.21 46.11
CA ARG A 375 -18.27 -7.83 46.35
C ARG A 375 -19.32 -6.87 45.78
N TYR A 376 -19.55 -5.77 46.46
CA TYR A 376 -20.45 -4.70 46.02
C TYR A 376 -21.86 -5.16 45.58
N GLY A 377 -22.38 -6.24 46.20
CA GLY A 377 -23.72 -6.77 45.89
C GLY A 377 -23.80 -7.63 44.61
N PHE A 378 -22.69 -8.07 44.05
CA PHE A 378 -22.65 -9.01 42.95
C PHE A 378 -21.51 -10.04 43.09
N ARG A 379 -21.66 -11.16 42.38
CA ARG A 379 -20.68 -12.24 42.40
C ARG A 379 -19.70 -12.08 41.24
N ILE A 380 -18.40 -12.16 41.53
CA ILE A 380 -17.31 -12.30 40.57
C ILE A 380 -16.84 -13.75 40.65
N HIS A 381 -16.67 -14.41 39.52
CA HIS A 381 -16.34 -15.83 39.44
C HIS A 381 -15.17 -16.09 38.51
N ASP A 382 -14.45 -17.17 38.79
CA ASP A 382 -13.41 -17.74 37.95
C ASP A 382 -13.95 -18.91 37.11
N HIS A 383 -13.27 -19.23 36.03
CA HIS A 383 -13.59 -20.42 35.22
C HIS A 383 -13.30 -21.74 35.96
N HIS A 384 -12.37 -21.72 36.91
CA HIS A 384 -12.00 -22.85 37.74
C HIS A 384 -11.97 -22.42 39.21
N PRO A 385 -12.24 -23.32 40.16
CA PRO A 385 -12.15 -23.01 41.58
C PRO A 385 -10.67 -22.87 42.01
N TYR A 386 -10.32 -21.70 42.56
CA TYR A 386 -9.03 -21.41 43.14
C TYR A 386 -9.23 -20.94 44.60
N GLY A 387 -8.36 -21.37 45.49
CA GLY A 387 -8.21 -20.83 46.83
C GLY A 387 -7.25 -19.64 46.83
N GLU A 388 -6.24 -19.68 47.69
CA GLU A 388 -5.23 -18.65 47.76
C GLU A 388 -4.29 -18.64 46.57
N LEU A 389 -4.06 -17.48 45.96
CA LEU A 389 -3.13 -17.28 44.86
C LEU A 389 -2.19 -16.09 45.17
N THR A 390 -0.91 -16.28 44.91
CA THR A 390 0.05 -15.18 44.87
C THR A 390 -0.22 -14.25 43.71
N PHE A 391 0.40 -13.08 43.70
CA PHE A 391 0.33 -12.14 42.59
C PHE A 391 0.63 -12.80 41.24
N ASP A 392 1.75 -13.49 41.10
CA ASP A 392 2.10 -14.25 39.91
C ASP A 392 1.09 -15.38 39.64
N GLY A 393 0.60 -16.06 40.67
CA GLY A 393 -0.41 -17.11 40.59
C GLY A 393 -1.71 -16.64 39.96
N VAL A 394 -2.14 -15.41 40.23
CA VAL A 394 -3.33 -14.81 39.61
C VAL A 394 -3.18 -14.66 38.08
N LEU A 395 -2.00 -14.26 37.60
CA LEU A 395 -1.71 -14.21 36.16
C LEU A 395 -1.58 -15.61 35.53
N VAL A 396 -0.86 -16.51 36.19
CA VAL A 396 -0.61 -17.90 35.77
C VAL A 396 -1.93 -18.67 35.58
N LYS A 397 -2.84 -18.56 36.58
CA LYS A 397 -4.17 -19.19 36.54
C LYS A 397 -5.21 -18.36 35.81
N SER A 398 -4.87 -17.10 35.49
CA SER A 398 -5.80 -16.16 34.85
C SER A 398 -7.07 -15.92 35.68
N SER A 399 -6.94 -15.83 37.03
CA SER A 399 -8.06 -15.64 37.96
C SER A 399 -8.70 -14.25 37.77
N ASN A 400 -10.03 -14.21 37.59
CA ASN A 400 -10.82 -12.98 37.54
C ASN A 400 -11.01 -12.40 38.94
N THR A 401 -11.25 -13.28 39.93
CA THR A 401 -11.44 -12.89 41.34
C THR A 401 -10.18 -12.30 41.92
N GLY A 402 -9.02 -12.91 41.61
CA GLY A 402 -7.73 -12.41 42.11
C GLY A 402 -7.36 -11.07 41.49
N VAL A 403 -7.51 -10.91 40.17
CA VAL A 403 -7.16 -9.65 39.51
C VAL A 403 -8.10 -8.50 39.92
N PHE A 404 -9.38 -8.78 40.13
CA PHE A 404 -10.31 -7.79 40.64
C PHE A 404 -9.87 -7.28 42.03
N GLN A 405 -9.47 -8.18 42.95
CA GLN A 405 -9.01 -7.80 44.27
C GLN A 405 -7.79 -6.86 44.20
N PHE A 406 -6.81 -7.13 43.33
CA PHE A 406 -5.68 -6.22 43.10
C PHE A 406 -6.11 -4.86 42.54
N ALA A 407 -7.08 -4.86 41.62
CA ALA A 407 -7.66 -3.62 41.09
C ALA A 407 -8.40 -2.82 42.17
N ASP A 408 -9.14 -3.51 43.05
CA ASP A 408 -9.86 -2.91 44.16
C ASP A 408 -8.92 -2.29 45.18
N MET A 409 -7.81 -2.97 45.50
CA MET A 409 -6.73 -2.41 46.33
C MET A 409 -6.07 -1.18 45.70
N ALA A 410 -5.94 -1.13 44.36
CA ALA A 410 -5.44 0.04 43.66
C ALA A 410 -6.45 1.20 43.65
N GLY A 411 -7.74 0.87 43.72
CA GLY A 411 -8.86 1.80 43.67
C GLY A 411 -9.36 2.05 42.23
N ARG A 412 -10.66 2.14 42.07
CA ARG A 412 -11.35 2.29 40.78
C ARG A 412 -10.83 3.45 39.93
N GLU A 413 -10.72 4.65 40.54
CA GLU A 413 -10.25 5.84 39.84
C GLU A 413 -8.81 5.67 39.33
N SER A 414 -7.94 5.07 40.16
CA SER A 414 -6.57 4.76 39.77
C SER A 414 -6.54 3.77 38.61
N TYR A 415 -7.34 2.70 38.68
CA TYR A 415 -7.44 1.72 37.59
C TYR A 415 -7.75 2.39 36.24
N TYR A 416 -8.79 3.22 36.16
CA TYR A 416 -9.16 3.89 34.92
C TYR A 416 -8.13 4.92 34.45
N ARG A 417 -7.43 5.58 35.41
CA ARG A 417 -6.28 6.44 35.09
C ARG A 417 -5.15 5.64 34.45
N TYR A 418 -4.79 4.48 35.01
CA TYR A 418 -3.77 3.60 34.42
C TYR A 418 -4.24 3.04 33.08
N LEU A 419 -5.49 2.64 32.92
CA LEU A 419 -6.05 2.19 31.66
C LEU A 419 -5.81 3.22 30.54
N ARG A 420 -6.10 4.51 30.81
CA ARG A 420 -5.81 5.60 29.86
C ARG A 420 -4.31 5.86 29.70
N ASN A 421 -3.53 5.73 30.75
CA ASN A 421 -2.09 5.93 30.70
C ASN A 421 -1.41 4.88 29.81
N PHE A 422 -1.91 3.65 29.77
CA PHE A 422 -1.49 2.61 28.85
C PHE A 422 -1.94 2.83 27.40
N GLY A 423 -2.73 3.88 27.12
CA GLY A 423 -3.13 4.30 25.77
C GLY A 423 -4.52 3.87 25.33
N PHE A 424 -5.31 3.19 26.18
CA PHE A 424 -6.65 2.76 25.82
C PHE A 424 -7.67 3.91 25.82
N GLY A 425 -8.70 3.80 24.96
CA GLY A 425 -9.75 4.80 24.82
C GLY A 425 -9.40 6.00 23.94
N SER A 426 -8.21 6.03 23.36
CA SER A 426 -7.73 7.08 22.45
C SER A 426 -6.97 6.47 21.27
N PRO A 427 -6.99 7.11 20.08
CA PRO A 427 -6.16 6.67 18.96
C PRO A 427 -4.67 6.72 19.32
N THR A 428 -3.87 5.79 18.83
CA THR A 428 -2.42 5.76 19.05
C THR A 428 -1.69 6.82 18.22
N GLY A 429 -2.35 7.34 17.17
CA GLY A 429 -1.79 8.27 16.19
C GLY A 429 -0.93 7.56 15.15
N PHE A 430 -1.24 6.31 14.86
CA PHE A 430 -0.61 5.54 13.80
C PHE A 430 -0.91 6.14 12.42
N PRO A 431 0.07 6.26 11.51
CA PRO A 431 -0.06 7.09 10.31
C PRO A 431 -0.82 6.43 9.15
N ILE A 432 -1.84 5.61 9.42
CA ILE A 432 -2.73 5.08 8.37
C ILE A 432 -4.20 5.38 8.69
N PRO A 433 -5.05 5.58 7.66
CA PRO A 433 -6.46 5.87 7.86
C PRO A 433 -7.23 4.68 8.46
N GLY A 434 -8.27 4.99 9.23
CA GLY A 434 -9.18 3.98 9.77
C GLY A 434 -8.80 3.46 11.17
N GLU A 435 -7.87 4.11 11.86
CA GLU A 435 -7.54 3.77 13.24
C GLU A 435 -8.75 4.00 14.17
N ALA A 436 -9.08 2.97 14.95
CA ALA A 436 -10.14 3.02 15.95
C ALA A 436 -9.58 3.39 17.33
N LYS A 437 -10.36 4.16 18.10
CA LYS A 437 -9.93 4.65 19.43
C LYS A 437 -10.17 3.67 20.56
N GLY A 438 -10.94 2.57 20.33
CA GLY A 438 -11.43 1.74 21.39
C GLY A 438 -12.58 2.41 22.19
N VAL A 439 -13.15 1.67 23.13
CA VAL A 439 -14.25 2.16 23.98
C VAL A 439 -13.97 1.77 25.42
N ILE A 440 -14.14 2.71 26.34
CA ILE A 440 -14.17 2.46 27.78
C ILE A 440 -15.61 2.74 28.23
N GLN A 441 -16.30 1.72 28.76
CA GLN A 441 -17.67 1.86 29.26
C GLN A 441 -17.74 2.72 30.53
N ASN A 442 -18.98 2.98 31.00
CA ASN A 442 -19.27 3.80 32.17
C ASN A 442 -18.43 3.41 33.40
N GLU A 443 -17.56 4.31 33.83
CA GLU A 443 -16.58 4.12 34.89
C GLU A 443 -17.16 4.23 36.29
N THR A 444 -18.37 4.76 36.45
CA THR A 444 -19.00 4.96 37.75
C THR A 444 -19.68 3.70 38.29
N ASN A 445 -20.00 2.75 37.41
CA ASN A 445 -20.64 1.50 37.77
C ASN A 445 -19.62 0.47 38.27
N MET A 446 -19.82 -0.04 39.50
CA MET A 446 -18.92 -1.02 40.12
C MET A 446 -18.92 -2.37 39.39
N ARG A 447 -20.01 -2.75 38.76
CA ARG A 447 -20.09 -3.98 37.95
C ARG A 447 -19.23 -3.85 36.67
N ASN A 448 -19.31 -2.67 36.02
CA ASN A 448 -18.46 -2.37 34.87
C ASN A 448 -16.98 -2.29 35.28
N PHE A 449 -16.68 -1.71 36.44
CA PHE A 449 -15.32 -1.70 36.96
C PHE A 449 -14.79 -3.13 37.15
N ALA A 450 -15.57 -4.01 37.79
CA ALA A 450 -15.14 -5.38 37.99
C ALA A 450 -14.88 -6.10 36.64
N SER A 451 -15.80 -6.02 35.70
CA SER A 451 -15.64 -6.66 34.39
C SER A 451 -14.49 -6.07 33.59
N ALA A 452 -14.25 -4.76 33.67
CA ALA A 452 -13.14 -4.09 32.99
C ALA A 452 -11.77 -4.61 33.44
N THR A 453 -11.62 -5.03 34.71
CA THR A 453 -10.35 -5.53 35.25
C THR A 453 -9.87 -6.83 34.58
N TYR A 454 -10.78 -7.61 34.02
CA TYR A 454 -10.46 -8.83 33.27
C TYR A 454 -10.87 -8.75 31.79
N GLY A 455 -11.10 -7.52 31.27
CA GLY A 455 -11.16 -7.21 29.84
C GLY A 455 -12.52 -7.21 29.19
N TYR A 456 -13.62 -7.13 29.97
CA TYR A 456 -14.98 -6.89 29.46
C TYR A 456 -15.43 -5.45 29.76
N GLY A 457 -16.20 -4.86 28.85
CA GLY A 457 -16.56 -3.43 28.95
C GLY A 457 -15.46 -2.46 28.51
N VAL A 458 -14.35 -2.98 28.00
CA VAL A 458 -13.26 -2.20 27.39
C VAL A 458 -12.94 -2.80 26.02
N SER A 459 -13.30 -2.10 24.97
CA SER A 459 -12.95 -2.50 23.59
C SER A 459 -11.63 -1.86 23.18
N VAL A 460 -10.74 -2.65 22.62
CA VAL A 460 -9.38 -2.25 22.23
C VAL A 460 -9.05 -2.71 20.82
N THR A 461 -8.00 -2.12 20.21
CA THR A 461 -7.44 -2.63 18.97
C THR A 461 -6.21 -3.51 19.23
N PRO A 462 -5.86 -4.44 18.32
CA PRO A 462 -4.60 -5.19 18.43
C PRO A 462 -3.38 -4.28 18.55
N LEU A 463 -3.35 -3.14 17.83
CA LEU A 463 -2.27 -2.18 17.93
C LEU A 463 -2.18 -1.53 19.32
N GLN A 464 -3.32 -1.15 19.93
CA GLN A 464 -3.33 -0.62 21.30
C GLN A 464 -2.76 -1.65 22.30
N LEU A 465 -3.10 -2.93 22.13
CA LEU A 465 -2.51 -4.00 22.96
C LEU A 465 -1.00 -4.12 22.76
N ALA A 466 -0.52 -4.04 21.51
CA ALA A 466 0.91 -4.08 21.21
C ALA A 466 1.66 -2.95 21.92
N MET A 467 1.14 -1.74 21.86
CA MET A 467 1.74 -0.59 22.53
C MET A 467 1.66 -0.69 24.07
N ALA A 468 0.57 -1.24 24.61
CA ALA A 468 0.42 -1.44 26.05
C ALA A 468 1.41 -2.50 26.60
N TYR A 469 1.61 -3.61 25.88
CA TYR A 469 2.63 -4.60 26.26
C TYR A 469 4.06 -4.07 26.07
N SER A 470 4.27 -3.20 25.08
CA SER A 470 5.55 -2.49 24.90
C SER A 470 5.92 -1.62 26.12
N VAL A 471 4.92 -1.07 26.83
CA VAL A 471 5.18 -0.35 28.10
C VAL A 471 5.91 -1.25 29.12
N LEU A 472 5.51 -2.50 29.24
CA LEU A 472 6.16 -3.43 30.16
C LEU A 472 7.57 -3.81 29.66
N ALA A 473 7.71 -3.98 28.36
CA ALA A 473 8.94 -4.42 27.72
C ALA A 473 10.06 -3.35 27.68
N ASN A 474 9.73 -2.06 27.82
CA ASN A 474 10.70 -0.95 27.67
C ASN A 474 10.95 -0.14 28.94
N GLY A 475 10.64 -0.69 30.12
CA GLY A 475 10.83 -0.02 31.40
C GLY A 475 9.74 1.00 31.74
N GLY A 476 8.52 0.81 31.23
CA GLY A 476 7.33 1.54 31.66
C GLY A 476 6.94 2.73 30.80
N LYS A 477 7.47 2.87 29.58
CA LYS A 477 7.27 4.02 28.70
C LYS A 477 6.22 3.72 27.63
N LEU A 478 5.19 4.53 27.49
CA LEU A 478 4.31 4.49 26.33
C LEU A 478 4.98 5.22 25.16
N MET A 479 5.29 4.50 24.11
CA MET A 479 5.84 5.05 22.88
C MET A 479 4.74 5.28 21.85
N LYS A 480 4.91 6.29 20.98
CA LYS A 480 4.05 6.47 19.83
C LYS A 480 4.42 5.44 18.75
N PRO A 481 3.48 4.65 18.20
CA PRO A 481 3.80 3.71 17.15
C PRO A 481 4.28 4.43 15.88
N ARG A 482 5.35 3.93 15.28
CA ARG A 482 5.97 4.48 14.06
C ARG A 482 5.85 3.49 12.92
N LEU A 483 5.48 3.99 11.73
CA LEU A 483 5.50 3.25 10.48
C LEU A 483 6.44 3.93 9.46
N VAL A 484 6.55 5.26 9.52
CA VAL A 484 7.47 6.03 8.67
C VAL A 484 8.73 6.33 9.48
N ASP A 485 9.87 5.90 8.96
CA ASP A 485 11.18 6.20 9.54
C ASP A 485 11.68 7.55 9.04
N SER A 486 11.76 7.71 7.71
CA SER A 486 12.32 8.91 7.11
C SER A 486 11.80 9.17 5.69
N LEU A 487 11.97 10.41 5.24
CA LEU A 487 11.81 10.80 3.84
C LEU A 487 13.19 10.87 3.20
N ILE A 488 13.35 10.23 2.05
CA ILE A 488 14.63 10.17 1.34
C ILE A 488 14.51 10.72 -0.08
N ALA A 489 15.59 11.33 -0.56
CA ALA A 489 15.73 11.82 -1.93
C ALA A 489 16.13 10.68 -2.89
N ASP A 490 16.06 10.93 -4.22
CA ASP A 490 16.48 9.99 -5.27
C ASP A 490 17.94 9.49 -5.12
N ASN A 491 18.81 10.29 -4.51
CA ASN A 491 20.22 9.95 -4.24
C ASN A 491 20.43 9.22 -2.89
N GLY A 492 19.35 8.87 -2.17
CA GLY A 492 19.40 8.21 -0.87
C GLY A 492 19.63 9.14 0.32
N ALA A 493 19.79 10.44 0.11
CA ALA A 493 19.96 11.39 1.22
C ALA A 493 18.68 11.51 2.05
N VAL A 494 18.82 11.49 3.37
CA VAL A 494 17.71 11.70 4.30
C VAL A 494 17.31 13.18 4.26
N LEU A 495 16.06 13.44 3.89
CA LEU A 495 15.46 14.79 3.82
C LEU A 495 14.76 15.18 5.11
N ASP A 496 14.17 14.21 5.79
CA ASP A 496 13.44 14.39 7.03
C ASP A 496 13.36 13.06 7.76
N GLN A 497 13.48 13.07 9.08
CA GLN A 497 13.44 11.86 9.90
C GLN A 497 12.33 11.97 10.94
N THR A 498 11.49 10.95 11.01
CA THR A 498 10.42 10.89 12.02
C THR A 498 11.04 10.61 13.38
N PRO A 499 10.87 11.49 14.36
CA PRO A 499 11.47 11.28 15.67
C PRO A 499 10.84 10.11 16.43
N ILE A 500 11.64 9.42 17.23
CA ILE A 500 11.15 8.49 18.24
C ILE A 500 10.49 9.32 19.33
N HIS A 501 9.22 9.03 19.64
CA HIS A 501 8.44 9.84 20.57
C HIS A 501 7.92 9.02 21.75
N GLN A 502 8.44 9.32 22.94
CA GLN A 502 7.87 8.84 24.19
C GLN A 502 6.66 9.72 24.57
N VAL A 503 5.47 9.12 24.64
CA VAL A 503 4.24 9.82 25.01
C VAL A 503 4.24 10.15 26.50
N ARG A 504 4.59 9.15 27.35
CA ARG A 504 4.66 9.30 28.83
C ARG A 504 5.35 8.12 29.51
N GLN A 505 5.75 8.30 30.75
CA GLN A 505 6.06 7.20 31.67
C GLN A 505 4.73 6.73 32.28
N VAL A 506 4.42 5.44 32.18
CA VAL A 506 3.17 4.83 32.66
C VAL A 506 3.35 4.19 34.03
N VAL A 507 4.40 3.38 34.14
CA VAL A 507 4.81 2.71 35.39
C VAL A 507 6.32 2.82 35.56
N SER A 508 6.82 2.61 36.78
CA SER A 508 8.25 2.58 37.03
C SER A 508 8.93 1.39 36.34
N SER A 509 10.23 1.54 36.02
CA SER A 509 11.01 0.45 35.39
C SER A 509 11.06 -0.80 36.26
N ARG A 510 11.05 -0.64 37.61
CA ARG A 510 10.98 -1.76 38.53
C ARG A 510 9.68 -2.55 38.38
N VAL A 511 8.55 -1.85 38.25
CA VAL A 511 7.23 -2.48 38.02
C VAL A 511 7.17 -3.15 36.68
N ALA A 512 7.62 -2.49 35.61
CA ALA A 512 7.66 -3.06 34.26
C ALA A 512 8.46 -4.38 34.26
N LYS A 513 9.66 -4.40 34.84
CA LYS A 513 10.48 -5.62 34.97
C LYS A 513 9.77 -6.70 35.79
N GLY A 514 9.14 -6.33 36.92
CA GLY A 514 8.37 -7.26 37.73
C GLY A 514 7.21 -7.91 36.98
N MET A 515 6.50 -7.12 36.16
CA MET A 515 5.42 -7.63 35.29
C MET A 515 5.94 -8.55 34.21
N CYS A 516 7.07 -8.26 33.57
CA CYS A 516 7.69 -9.16 32.61
C CYS A 516 8.01 -10.53 33.23
N LEU A 517 8.59 -10.55 34.44
CA LEU A 517 8.85 -11.79 35.15
C LEU A 517 7.58 -12.56 35.55
N ALA A 518 6.48 -11.84 35.87
CA ALA A 518 5.19 -12.47 36.14
C ALA A 518 4.57 -13.07 34.85
N LEU A 519 4.72 -12.38 33.72
CA LEU A 519 4.28 -12.88 32.40
C LEU A 519 5.08 -14.09 31.93
N GLU A 520 6.35 -14.20 32.30
CA GLU A 520 7.17 -15.39 32.06
C GLU A 520 6.58 -16.61 32.77
N GLN A 521 6.13 -16.46 34.04
CA GLN A 521 5.51 -17.58 34.77
C GLN A 521 4.23 -18.09 34.08
N VAL A 522 3.52 -17.23 33.34
CA VAL A 522 2.34 -17.65 32.53
C VAL A 522 2.76 -18.61 31.41
N VAL A 523 3.91 -18.37 30.77
CA VAL A 523 4.44 -19.25 29.73
C VAL A 523 5.04 -20.52 30.34
N LEU A 524 5.75 -20.42 31.46
CA LEU A 524 6.37 -21.59 32.10
C LEU A 524 5.35 -22.55 32.72
N LYS A 525 4.33 -22.04 33.44
CA LYS A 525 3.45 -22.84 34.31
C LYS A 525 1.95 -22.62 34.07
N GLY A 526 1.61 -21.61 33.25
CA GLY A 526 0.23 -21.13 33.13
C GLY A 526 -0.49 -21.51 31.85
N THR A 527 -1.48 -20.69 31.52
CA THR A 527 -2.31 -20.83 30.32
C THR A 527 -1.55 -20.60 29.02
N GLY A 528 -0.35 -20.02 29.09
CA GLY A 528 0.49 -19.67 27.94
C GLY A 528 1.58 -20.69 27.58
N ARG A 529 1.58 -21.90 28.11
CA ARG A 529 2.66 -22.89 27.91
C ARG A 529 3.01 -23.15 26.42
N ARG A 530 2.03 -23.10 25.55
CA ARG A 530 2.23 -23.32 24.09
C ARG A 530 2.89 -22.13 23.40
N ALA A 531 3.16 -21.03 24.12
CA ALA A 531 3.93 -19.89 23.64
C ALA A 531 5.44 -20.02 23.97
N ALA A 532 5.88 -21.13 24.54
CA ALA A 532 7.30 -21.37 24.80
C ALA A 532 8.07 -21.38 23.47
N VAL A 533 9.21 -20.67 23.46
CA VAL A 533 10.11 -20.57 22.30
C VAL A 533 11.41 -21.24 22.68
N PRO A 534 11.83 -22.29 21.98
CA PRO A 534 13.06 -23.02 22.28
C PRO A 534 14.28 -22.08 22.32
N GLY A 535 15.06 -22.17 23.39
CA GLY A 535 16.26 -21.35 23.59
C GLY A 535 16.00 -19.92 24.06
N TYR A 536 14.74 -19.51 24.30
CA TYR A 536 14.43 -18.15 24.71
C TYR A 536 13.42 -18.08 25.86
N ARG A 537 13.69 -17.18 26.80
CA ARG A 537 12.76 -16.86 27.87
C ARG A 537 11.64 -15.96 27.33
N ALA A 538 10.50 -16.56 27.06
CA ALA A 538 9.30 -15.87 26.58
C ALA A 538 8.34 -15.54 27.73
N GLY A 539 7.69 -14.40 27.67
CA GLY A 539 6.62 -14.00 28.59
C GLY A 539 5.38 -13.56 27.82
N GLY A 540 4.20 -13.77 28.39
CA GLY A 540 2.99 -13.34 27.72
C GLY A 540 1.71 -13.70 28.42
N LYS A 541 0.58 -13.32 27.81
CA LYS A 541 -0.75 -13.57 28.37
C LYS A 541 -1.73 -13.99 27.29
N THR A 542 -2.53 -14.99 27.59
CA THR A 542 -3.63 -15.46 26.77
C THR A 542 -4.89 -14.63 27.01
N GLY A 543 -5.66 -14.38 25.97
CA GLY A 543 -7.01 -13.84 26.01
C GLY A 543 -7.96 -14.74 25.23
N THR A 544 -9.12 -14.92 25.76
CA THR A 544 -10.28 -15.54 25.10
C THR A 544 -11.48 -14.69 25.46
N ALA A 545 -12.06 -14.03 24.49
CA ALA A 545 -13.20 -13.16 24.70
C ALA A 545 -14.35 -13.58 23.77
N GLU A 546 -15.54 -13.67 24.33
CA GLU A 546 -16.77 -13.89 23.61
C GLU A 546 -17.26 -12.57 23.03
N LYS A 547 -17.92 -12.63 21.88
CA LYS A 547 -18.48 -11.44 21.25
C LYS A 547 -19.84 -11.09 21.80
N TRP A 548 -20.05 -9.80 22.03
CA TRP A 548 -21.36 -9.28 22.41
C TRP A 548 -22.30 -9.26 21.21
N ASP A 549 -23.39 -9.99 21.30
CA ASP A 549 -24.48 -9.92 20.31
C ASP A 549 -25.49 -8.82 20.71
N SER A 550 -25.54 -7.77 19.90
CA SER A 550 -26.45 -6.64 20.12
C SER A 550 -27.94 -6.99 19.98
N LYS A 551 -28.25 -8.07 19.26
CA LYS A 551 -29.65 -8.52 19.06
C LYS A 551 -30.16 -9.28 20.26
N THR A 552 -29.39 -10.24 20.74
CA THR A 552 -29.76 -11.07 21.90
C THR A 552 -29.41 -10.42 23.24
N LYS A 553 -28.60 -9.36 23.23
CA LYS A 553 -28.01 -8.68 24.41
C LYS A 553 -27.31 -9.67 25.35
N ARG A 554 -26.59 -10.61 24.78
CA ARG A 554 -25.79 -11.62 25.48
C ARG A 554 -24.42 -11.81 24.76
N TYR A 555 -23.47 -12.37 25.48
CA TYR A 555 -22.25 -12.88 24.87
C TYR A 555 -22.53 -14.17 24.11
N ASN A 556 -21.95 -14.30 22.93
CA ASN A 556 -22.06 -15.49 22.09
C ASN A 556 -20.88 -16.41 22.34
N GLU A 557 -21.11 -17.52 23.00
CA GLU A 557 -20.07 -18.50 23.34
C GLU A 557 -19.42 -19.16 22.12
N SER A 558 -20.09 -19.17 20.97
CA SER A 558 -19.56 -19.73 19.72
C SER A 558 -18.67 -18.74 18.95
N GLU A 559 -18.85 -17.43 19.15
CA GLU A 559 -18.08 -16.40 18.48
C GLU A 559 -17.00 -15.83 19.41
N LYS A 560 -15.77 -16.27 19.24
CA LYS A 560 -14.66 -15.90 20.13
C LYS A 560 -13.56 -15.18 19.38
N ILE A 561 -12.92 -14.24 20.07
CA ILE A 561 -11.66 -13.64 19.65
C ILE A 561 -10.56 -14.16 20.57
N LEU A 562 -9.56 -14.76 19.97
CA LEU A 562 -8.46 -15.43 20.63
C LEU A 562 -7.21 -14.59 20.49
N THR A 563 -6.63 -14.20 21.62
CA THR A 563 -5.45 -13.32 21.61
C THR A 563 -4.31 -13.95 22.42
N PHE A 564 -3.09 -13.77 21.93
CA PHE A 564 -1.88 -13.92 22.71
C PHE A 564 -1.04 -12.65 22.57
N ALA A 565 -0.66 -12.09 23.72
CA ALA A 565 0.22 -10.93 23.80
C ALA A 565 1.53 -11.35 24.45
N GLY A 566 2.63 -11.35 23.68
CA GLY A 566 3.91 -11.88 24.12
C GLY A 566 5.08 -10.91 24.00
N ILE A 567 6.11 -11.16 24.79
CA ILE A 567 7.35 -10.37 24.91
C ILE A 567 8.53 -11.34 24.75
N LEU A 568 9.51 -11.01 23.94
CA LEU A 568 10.73 -11.83 23.76
C LEU A 568 11.98 -10.97 23.60
N PRO A 569 13.12 -11.36 24.21
CA PRO A 569 13.24 -12.15 25.43
C PRO A 569 12.75 -11.35 26.66
N VAL A 570 12.32 -12.03 27.72
CA VAL A 570 11.76 -11.36 28.93
C VAL A 570 12.78 -10.48 29.67
N HIS A 571 14.03 -10.90 29.73
CA HIS A 571 15.08 -10.21 30.51
C HIS A 571 15.63 -8.97 29.79
N ASP A 572 15.61 -8.95 28.43
CA ASP A 572 16.04 -7.84 27.58
C ASP A 572 15.15 -7.79 26.33
N PRO A 573 13.90 -7.28 26.47
CA PRO A 573 12.92 -7.37 25.41
C PRO A 573 13.37 -6.70 24.11
N LYS A 574 13.38 -7.46 23.03
CA LYS A 574 13.71 -6.99 21.69
C LYS A 574 12.47 -6.71 20.85
N PHE A 575 11.42 -7.47 21.09
CA PHE A 575 10.14 -7.20 20.46
C PHE A 575 8.95 -7.66 21.30
N VAL A 576 7.81 -7.07 21.01
CA VAL A 576 6.48 -7.48 21.45
C VAL A 576 5.75 -8.03 20.24
N CYS A 577 5.08 -9.18 20.41
CA CYS A 577 4.28 -9.78 19.36
C CYS A 577 2.84 -10.02 19.86
N ILE A 578 1.86 -9.50 19.12
CA ILE A 578 0.43 -9.71 19.38
C ILE A 578 -0.15 -10.55 18.26
N VAL A 579 -0.80 -11.65 18.63
CA VAL A 579 -1.56 -12.51 17.74
C VAL A 579 -3.03 -12.41 18.11
N SER A 580 -3.90 -12.12 17.15
CA SER A 580 -5.35 -12.09 17.34
C SER A 580 -6.04 -12.87 16.21
N ILE A 581 -6.85 -13.85 16.56
CA ILE A 581 -7.63 -14.68 15.64
C ILE A 581 -9.10 -14.54 15.99
N ASP A 582 -9.91 -14.18 15.03
CA ASP A 582 -11.31 -13.87 15.17
C ASP A 582 -12.20 -14.96 14.54
N GLU A 583 -13.13 -15.52 15.32
CA GLU A 583 -14.08 -16.56 14.94
C GLU A 583 -13.44 -17.74 14.17
N PRO A 584 -12.50 -18.49 14.77
CA PRO A 584 -11.99 -19.72 14.15
C PRO A 584 -13.11 -20.78 14.12
N SER A 585 -13.31 -21.43 12.98
CA SER A 585 -14.39 -22.40 12.76
C SER A 585 -13.94 -23.74 12.15
N GLY A 586 -12.66 -23.86 11.76
CA GLY A 586 -12.13 -25.05 11.07
C GLY A 586 -11.67 -26.20 11.99
N LEU A 587 -12.07 -26.19 13.26
CA LEU A 587 -11.61 -27.16 14.26
C LEU A 587 -12.70 -28.17 14.61
N GLY A 588 -12.31 -29.41 14.95
CA GLY A 588 -13.24 -30.44 15.43
C GLY A 588 -13.98 -30.01 16.72
N GLU A 589 -15.16 -30.56 16.96
CA GLU A 589 -16.03 -30.20 18.08
C GLU A 589 -15.35 -30.33 19.45
N ASP A 590 -14.47 -31.31 19.63
CA ASP A 590 -13.76 -31.57 20.88
C ASP A 590 -12.49 -30.73 21.06
N PHE A 591 -12.10 -29.88 20.08
CA PHE A 591 -10.88 -29.09 20.19
C PHE A 591 -11.10 -27.90 21.13
N PRO A 592 -10.27 -27.75 22.20
CA PRO A 592 -10.43 -26.66 23.14
C PRO A 592 -10.07 -25.30 22.50
N ILE A 593 -11.09 -24.51 22.15
CA ILE A 593 -10.94 -23.21 21.52
C ILE A 593 -10.58 -22.14 22.56
N GLY A 594 -9.34 -21.67 22.52
CA GLY A 594 -8.84 -20.66 23.43
C GLY A 594 -7.55 -19.97 22.95
N GLY A 595 -7.23 -18.82 23.56
CA GLY A 595 -6.00 -18.08 23.22
C GLY A 595 -4.72 -18.91 23.50
N GLY A 596 -4.75 -19.79 24.51
CA GLY A 596 -3.62 -20.69 24.84
C GLY A 596 -3.46 -21.86 23.88
N THR A 597 -4.53 -22.30 23.22
CA THR A 597 -4.51 -23.45 22.29
C THR A 597 -4.29 -23.06 20.84
N ILE A 598 -4.64 -21.80 20.47
CA ILE A 598 -4.59 -21.30 19.09
C ILE A 598 -3.60 -20.14 18.95
N ALA A 599 -3.80 -19.04 19.67
CA ALA A 599 -2.96 -17.84 19.47
C ALA A 599 -1.55 -18.00 20.04
N ALA A 600 -1.37 -18.74 21.12
CA ALA A 600 -0.07 -18.98 21.76
C ALA A 600 0.90 -19.80 20.86
N PRO A 601 0.51 -20.90 20.20
CA PRO A 601 1.37 -21.60 19.25
C PRO A 601 1.78 -20.73 18.06
N ILE A 602 0.87 -19.91 17.51
CA ILE A 602 1.18 -18.98 16.41
C ILE A 602 2.24 -17.96 16.87
N PHE A 603 2.08 -17.41 18.09
CA PHE A 603 3.11 -16.57 18.67
C PHE A 603 4.46 -17.28 18.77
N ALA A 604 4.51 -18.53 19.25
CA ALA A 604 5.76 -19.28 19.37
C ALA A 604 6.49 -19.42 18.04
N GLN A 605 5.77 -19.79 16.97
CA GLN A 605 6.32 -19.91 15.61
C GLN A 605 6.84 -18.57 15.07
N VAL A 606 6.02 -17.50 15.18
CA VAL A 606 6.44 -16.16 14.77
C VAL A 606 7.67 -15.72 15.57
N ALA A 607 7.64 -15.87 16.90
CA ALA A 607 8.69 -15.40 17.77
C ALA A 607 10.02 -16.14 17.57
N GLU A 608 9.99 -17.45 17.36
CA GLU A 608 11.17 -18.28 17.04
C GLU A 608 11.80 -17.81 15.72
N ARG A 609 11.00 -17.69 14.66
CA ARG A 609 11.49 -17.27 13.33
C ARG A 609 12.02 -15.84 13.35
N VAL A 610 11.33 -14.92 14.03
CA VAL A 610 11.77 -13.52 14.16
C VAL A 610 13.07 -13.43 14.98
N ALA A 611 13.18 -14.19 16.08
CA ALA A 611 14.40 -14.22 16.88
C ALA A 611 15.62 -14.73 16.07
N HIS A 612 15.44 -15.80 15.31
CA HIS A 612 16.47 -16.32 14.40
C HIS A 612 16.82 -15.32 13.29
N TYR A 613 15.83 -14.71 12.66
CA TYR A 613 16.05 -13.70 11.61
C TYR A 613 16.81 -12.47 12.14
N MET A 614 16.50 -12.02 13.36
CA MET A 614 17.21 -10.94 14.04
C MET A 614 18.57 -11.37 14.61
N ASN A 615 18.97 -12.62 14.47
CA ASN A 615 20.18 -13.20 15.05
C ASN A 615 20.29 -12.98 16.56
N LEU A 616 19.17 -13.09 17.29
CA LEU A 616 19.18 -12.96 18.75
C LEU A 616 19.89 -14.16 19.36
N PRO A 617 20.85 -13.93 20.30
CA PRO A 617 21.50 -15.05 20.98
C PRO A 617 20.48 -15.79 21.85
N PRO A 618 20.52 -17.12 21.90
CA PRO A 618 19.72 -17.90 22.84
C PRO A 618 19.98 -17.47 24.28
N THR A 619 18.93 -17.44 25.09
CA THR A 619 18.98 -17.05 26.51
C THR A 619 18.94 -18.24 27.46
N GLU A 620 18.69 -19.44 26.91
CA GLU A 620 18.68 -20.73 27.58
C GLU A 620 19.29 -21.78 26.65
N GLU A 621 19.69 -22.93 27.19
CA GLU A 621 20.13 -24.04 26.39
C GLU A 621 18.98 -24.50 25.48
N ILE A 622 19.27 -24.68 24.19
CA ILE A 622 18.30 -25.21 23.25
C ILE A 622 18.22 -26.72 23.52
N PRO A 623 17.06 -27.27 23.92
CA PRO A 623 16.95 -28.71 24.10
C PRO A 623 17.26 -29.39 22.78
N GLU A 624 18.18 -30.35 22.80
CA GLU A 624 18.47 -31.22 21.65
C GLU A 624 17.15 -31.85 21.18
N LYS A 625 16.70 -31.50 19.99
CA LYS A 625 15.61 -32.23 19.36
C LYS A 625 16.13 -33.64 19.16
N GLU A 626 15.55 -34.64 19.83
CA GLU A 626 15.71 -36.05 19.46
C GLU A 626 15.33 -36.15 17.97
N THR A 627 16.35 -36.17 17.12
CA THR A 627 16.21 -36.41 15.68
C THR A 627 15.97 -37.92 15.50
N SER A 628 14.79 -38.37 15.90
CA SER A 628 14.30 -39.69 15.45
C SER A 628 13.81 -39.55 14.01
N ILE A 629 14.75 -39.48 13.07
CA ILE A 629 14.46 -39.77 11.67
C ILE A 629 14.30 -41.31 11.62
N VAL A 630 13.08 -41.77 11.81
CA VAL A 630 12.71 -43.15 11.49
C VAL A 630 12.59 -43.21 9.97
N TYR A 631 13.72 -43.58 9.32
CA TYR A 631 13.64 -44.11 7.97
C TYR A 631 13.02 -45.50 8.08
N SER A 632 11.73 -45.65 7.83
CA SER A 632 11.14 -46.95 7.56
C SER A 632 11.62 -47.40 6.17
N THR A 633 12.66 -48.21 6.15
CA THR A 633 12.95 -49.05 4.98
C THR A 633 11.85 -50.10 4.94
N THR A 634 10.89 -49.94 4.06
CA THR A 634 10.02 -51.03 3.61
C THR A 634 10.79 -51.80 2.55
N GLU A 635 11.17 -53.06 2.90
CA GLU A 635 11.49 -54.13 1.95
C GLU A 635 10.25 -54.51 1.12
#